data_554a0fe4c692710464fb13da4b3b5a1f
#
_entry.id   554a0fe4c692710464fb13da4b3b5a1f
#
_cell.length_a   1.000
_cell.length_b   1.000
_cell.length_c   1.000
_cell.angle_alpha   90.00
_cell.angle_beta   90.00
_cell.angle_gamma   90.00
#
_symmetry.space_group_name_H-M   'P 1'
#
loop_
_entity.id
_entity.type
_entity.pdbx_description
1 polymer ?
#
loop_
_entity_poly.entity_id
_entity_poly.type
_entity_poly.pdbx_seq_one_letter_code
_entity_poly.pdbx_strand_id
1 'polypeptide(L)'
;MGIARDDAEGRWAAQKRNWEFFHAPVAGVVCMHRDFTNVDALGVGMFLQTLLLALNERGIGSCVQVSISFYPEVLREQLDIPDDLTVLCGLSIGYADPDFPANHLDTPRNPISDNVVFRQD
;
A
#
# COMPACT_ATOMS: atom_id res chain seq x y z
N MET A 1 -0.72 -15.61 -8.48
CA MET A 1 -1.28 -14.97 -9.67
C MET A 1 -1.05 -15.78 -10.95
N GLY A 2 -0.30 -16.88 -10.91
CA GLY A 2 -0.14 -17.78 -12.06
C GLY A 2 0.60 -17.22 -13.28
N ILE A 3 1.25 -16.05 -13.13
CA ILE A 3 2.03 -15.41 -14.20
C ILE A 3 3.44 -16.01 -14.17
N ALA A 4 3.88 -16.58 -15.30
CA ALA A 4 5.22 -17.15 -15.42
C ALA A 4 6.30 -16.06 -15.32
N ARG A 5 7.50 -16.45 -14.86
CA ARG A 5 8.63 -15.48 -14.68
C ARG A 5 9.11 -14.87 -15.99
N ASP A 6 8.99 -15.58 -17.09
CA ASP A 6 9.37 -15.20 -18.44
C ASP A 6 8.25 -14.50 -19.21
N ASP A 7 7.01 -14.50 -18.68
CA ASP A 7 5.89 -13.74 -19.23
C ASP A 7 6.02 -12.25 -18.88
N ALA A 8 6.74 -11.51 -19.71
CA ALA A 8 6.97 -10.08 -19.50
C ALA A 8 5.68 -9.25 -19.66
N GLU A 9 4.83 -9.64 -20.59
CA GLU A 9 3.56 -8.93 -20.87
C GLU A 9 2.56 -9.12 -19.73
N GLY A 10 2.38 -10.34 -19.26
CA GLY A 10 1.52 -10.65 -18.11
C GLY A 10 1.99 -9.95 -16.83
N ARG A 11 3.31 -9.89 -16.60
CA ARG A 11 3.87 -9.14 -15.45
C ARG A 11 3.62 -7.64 -15.57
N TRP A 12 3.80 -7.07 -16.75
CA TRP A 12 3.51 -5.67 -16.98
C TRP A 12 2.03 -5.35 -16.75
N ALA A 13 1.13 -6.17 -17.31
CA ALA A 13 -0.30 -6.02 -17.10
C ALA A 13 -0.68 -6.10 -15.60
N ALA A 14 -0.07 -7.01 -14.84
CA ALA A 14 -0.28 -7.10 -13.39
C ALA A 14 0.25 -5.88 -12.64
N GLN A 15 1.41 -5.35 -13.06
CA GLN A 15 1.99 -4.14 -12.47
C GLN A 15 1.14 -2.90 -12.74
N LYS A 16 0.62 -2.77 -13.95
CA LYS A 16 -0.25 -1.66 -14.36
C LYS A 16 -1.48 -1.51 -13.48
N ARG A 17 -2.03 -2.61 -12.96
CA ARG A 17 -3.16 -2.60 -12.02
C ARG A 17 -2.91 -1.74 -10.78
N ASN A 18 -1.65 -1.62 -10.33
CA ASN A 18 -1.33 -0.74 -9.21
C ASN A 18 -1.66 0.73 -9.54
N TRP A 19 -1.34 1.20 -10.72
CA TRP A 19 -1.62 2.57 -11.14
C TRP A 19 -3.10 2.80 -11.48
N GLU A 20 -3.84 1.73 -11.69
CA GLU A 20 -5.31 1.74 -11.82
C GLU A 20 -6.02 1.57 -10.48
N PHE A 21 -5.27 1.62 -9.36
CA PHE A 21 -5.78 1.42 -8.00
C PHE A 21 -6.63 0.15 -7.86
N PHE A 22 -6.29 -0.90 -8.64
CA PHE A 22 -7.03 -2.17 -8.72
C PHE A 22 -8.52 -2.00 -9.03
N HIS A 23 -8.91 -0.92 -9.69
CA HIS A 23 -10.31 -0.51 -9.94
C HIS A 23 -11.14 -0.33 -8.66
N ALA A 24 -10.49 -0.02 -7.56
CA ALA A 24 -11.19 0.24 -6.29
C ALA A 24 -12.09 1.48 -6.42
N PRO A 25 -13.29 1.45 -5.80
CA PRO A 25 -14.24 2.56 -5.87
C PRO A 25 -13.75 3.82 -5.13
N VAL A 26 -12.82 3.66 -4.20
CA VAL A 26 -12.17 4.75 -3.49
C VAL A 26 -10.67 4.59 -3.62
N ALA A 27 -10.01 5.64 -4.08
CA ALA A 27 -8.56 5.74 -4.16
C ALA A 27 -8.10 6.99 -3.41
N GLY A 28 -6.95 6.89 -2.77
CA GLY A 28 -6.36 8.01 -2.05
C GLY A 28 -4.84 8.04 -2.17
N VAL A 29 -4.26 9.16 -1.80
CA VAL A 29 -2.81 9.34 -1.72
C VAL A 29 -2.48 9.79 -0.30
N VAL A 30 -1.52 9.10 0.30
CA VAL A 30 -1.01 9.43 1.64
C VAL A 30 0.22 10.30 1.48
N CYS A 31 0.15 11.48 2.05
CA CYS A 31 1.23 12.46 2.01
C CYS A 31 1.69 12.83 3.43
N MET A 32 2.89 13.38 3.51
CA MET A 32 3.48 13.93 4.71
C MET A 32 4.16 15.25 4.36
N HIS A 33 4.16 16.23 5.27
CA HIS A 33 4.88 17.47 5.05
C HIS A 33 6.37 17.18 4.83
N ARG A 34 6.98 17.84 3.84
CA ARG A 34 8.35 17.53 3.40
C ARG A 34 9.44 17.84 4.43
N ASP A 35 9.16 18.75 5.37
CA ASP A 35 10.08 19.08 6.45
C ASP A 35 10.10 18.06 7.58
N PHE A 36 9.17 17.09 7.55
CA PHE A 36 9.13 15.99 8.48
C PHE A 36 10.20 14.94 8.16
N THR A 37 10.59 14.19 9.18
CA THR A 37 11.67 13.21 9.13
C THR A 37 11.13 11.79 9.07
N ASN A 38 12.03 10.82 8.99
CA ASN A 38 11.67 9.39 9.07
C ASN A 38 10.98 9.05 10.41
N VAL A 39 11.21 9.81 11.48
CA VAL A 39 10.54 9.61 12.77
C VAL A 39 9.05 9.93 12.64
N ASP A 40 8.72 11.01 11.94
CA ASP A 40 7.33 11.43 11.71
C ASP A 40 6.61 10.43 10.78
N ALA A 41 7.34 9.84 9.82
CA ALA A 41 6.82 8.79 8.96
C ALA A 41 6.35 7.55 9.74
N LEU A 42 6.95 7.25 10.91
CA LEU A 42 6.44 6.21 11.81
C LEU A 42 5.03 6.54 12.30
N GLY A 43 4.78 7.80 12.67
CA GLY A 43 3.45 8.27 13.07
C GLY A 43 2.41 8.12 11.95
N VAL A 44 2.78 8.48 10.71
CA VAL A 44 1.92 8.26 9.54
C VAL A 44 1.65 6.78 9.33
N GLY A 45 2.66 5.92 9.46
CA GLY A 45 2.50 4.45 9.35
C GLY A 45 1.55 3.89 10.42
N MET A 46 1.64 4.36 11.66
CA MET A 46 0.75 3.96 12.76
C MET A 46 -0.70 4.40 12.47
N PHE A 47 -0.90 5.63 12.01
CA PHE A 47 -2.22 6.10 11.57
C PHE A 47 -2.76 5.24 10.44
N LEU A 48 -1.96 5.00 9.40
CA LEU A 48 -2.35 4.19 8.27
C LEU A 48 -2.76 2.77 8.70
N GLN A 49 -1.97 2.12 9.53
CA GLN A 49 -2.31 0.79 10.07
C GLN A 49 -3.63 0.79 10.85
N THR A 50 -3.88 1.83 11.66
CA THR A 50 -5.13 1.98 12.39
C THR A 50 -6.33 2.11 11.45
N LEU A 51 -6.17 2.90 10.37
CA LEU A 51 -7.20 3.03 9.33
C LEU A 51 -7.47 1.67 8.65
N LEU A 52 -6.43 0.92 8.28
CA LEU A 52 -6.59 -0.39 7.64
C LEU A 52 -7.35 -1.37 8.56
N LEU A 53 -7.04 -1.38 9.85
CA LEU A 53 -7.75 -2.20 10.83
C LEU A 53 -9.23 -1.80 10.96
N ALA A 54 -9.51 -0.51 11.01
CA ALA A 54 -10.89 0.00 11.10
C ALA A 54 -11.71 -0.31 9.83
N LEU A 55 -11.08 -0.32 8.66
CA LEU A 55 -11.72 -0.74 7.41
C LEU A 55 -12.01 -2.24 7.44
N ASN A 56 -11.02 -3.05 7.84
CA ASN A 56 -11.15 -4.50 7.92
C ASN A 56 -12.26 -4.95 8.90
N GLU A 57 -12.40 -4.26 10.03
CA GLU A 57 -13.50 -4.50 10.98
C GLU A 57 -14.89 -4.36 10.33
N ARG A 58 -14.99 -3.51 9.31
CA ARG A 58 -16.22 -3.26 8.54
C ARG A 58 -16.36 -4.12 7.30
N GLY A 59 -15.49 -5.10 7.11
CA GLY A 59 -15.45 -5.94 5.92
C GLY A 59 -14.99 -5.22 4.66
N ILE A 60 -14.35 -4.06 4.80
CA ILE A 60 -13.83 -3.28 3.68
C ILE A 60 -12.36 -3.64 3.46
N GLY A 61 -12.04 -4.08 2.26
CA GLY A 61 -10.67 -4.34 1.82
C GLY A 61 -9.90 -3.06 1.57
N SER A 62 -8.58 -3.11 1.75
CA SER A 62 -7.68 -2.00 1.46
C SER A 62 -6.31 -2.50 1.01
N CYS A 63 -5.63 -1.70 0.19
CA CYS A 63 -4.30 -2.02 -0.29
C CYS A 63 -3.42 -0.76 -0.32
N VAL A 64 -2.31 -0.81 0.41
CA VAL A 64 -1.28 0.23 0.38
C VAL A 64 -0.37 -0.01 -0.82
N GLN A 65 -0.15 1.02 -1.64
CA GLN A 65 0.53 0.94 -2.92
C GLN A 65 1.71 1.90 -3.00
N VAL A 66 2.91 1.42 -2.65
CA VAL A 66 4.13 2.23 -2.72
C VAL A 66 4.47 2.62 -4.16
N SER A 67 4.13 1.79 -5.16
CA SER A 67 4.37 2.08 -6.57
C SER A 67 3.75 3.39 -7.07
N ILE A 68 2.72 3.88 -6.40
CA ILE A 68 2.08 5.17 -6.70
C ILE A 68 3.04 6.34 -6.44
N SER A 69 3.86 6.26 -5.39
CA SER A 69 4.80 7.33 -5.04
C SER A 69 5.99 7.48 -6.01
N PHE A 70 6.16 6.58 -6.98
CA PHE A 70 7.24 6.67 -7.96
C PHE A 70 7.02 7.73 -9.03
N TYR A 71 5.80 8.26 -9.13
CA TYR A 71 5.43 9.27 -10.11
C TYR A 71 4.77 10.48 -9.43
N PRO A 72 5.45 11.14 -8.47
CA PRO A 72 4.86 12.20 -7.65
C PRO A 72 4.45 13.42 -8.49
N GLU A 73 5.14 13.71 -9.57
CA GLU A 73 4.85 14.87 -10.44
C GLU A 73 3.48 14.72 -11.13
N VAL A 74 3.18 13.50 -11.60
CA VAL A 74 1.89 13.20 -12.22
C VAL A 74 0.75 13.37 -11.20
N LEU A 75 0.98 12.88 -9.96
CA LEU A 75 0.00 13.00 -8.88
C LEU A 75 -0.23 14.47 -8.48
N ARG A 76 0.84 15.27 -8.41
CA ARG A 76 0.76 16.69 -8.10
C ARG A 76 -0.10 17.41 -9.13
N GLU A 77 0.19 17.18 -10.40
CA GLU A 77 -0.55 17.81 -11.49
C GLU A 77 -2.04 17.41 -11.51
N GLN A 78 -2.34 16.13 -11.30
CA GLN A 78 -3.70 15.61 -11.44
C GLN A 78 -4.57 15.81 -10.18
N LEU A 79 -3.96 15.95 -9.01
CA LEU A 79 -4.65 16.01 -7.72
C LEU A 79 -4.40 17.33 -6.98
N ASP A 80 -3.74 18.30 -7.60
CA ASP A 80 -3.39 19.59 -7.01
C ASP A 80 -2.66 19.44 -5.66
N ILE A 81 -1.74 18.44 -5.55
CA ILE A 81 -1.01 18.20 -4.30
C ILE A 81 0.03 19.30 -4.10
N PRO A 82 -0.03 20.03 -2.96
CA PRO A 82 0.92 21.08 -2.65
C PRO A 82 2.39 20.63 -2.66
N ASP A 83 3.29 21.52 -3.06
CA ASP A 83 4.73 21.22 -3.17
C ASP A 83 5.41 20.92 -1.82
N ASP A 84 4.83 21.36 -0.72
CA ASP A 84 5.30 21.10 0.63
C ASP A 84 4.92 19.72 1.15
N LEU A 85 4.17 18.92 0.37
CA LEU A 85 3.84 17.55 0.71
C LEU A 85 4.69 16.54 -0.06
N THR A 86 5.21 15.54 0.64
CA THR A 86 5.86 14.35 0.08
C THR A 86 4.84 13.23 -0.05
N VAL A 87 4.70 12.67 -1.24
CA VAL A 87 3.85 11.50 -1.48
C VAL A 87 4.53 10.25 -0.92
N LEU A 88 3.87 9.54 -0.02
CA LEU A 88 4.39 8.33 0.61
C LEU A 88 3.89 7.05 -0.09
N CYS A 89 2.59 6.97 -0.35
CA CYS A 89 1.97 5.82 -1.02
C CYS A 89 0.57 6.17 -1.54
N GLY A 90 0.04 5.31 -2.39
CA GLY A 90 -1.38 5.24 -2.70
C GLY A 90 -2.13 4.32 -1.75
N LEU A 91 -3.43 4.43 -1.73
CA LEU A 91 -4.34 3.59 -0.96
C LEU A 91 -5.59 3.30 -1.77
N SER A 92 -5.82 2.02 -2.04
CA SER A 92 -7.06 1.51 -2.64
C SER A 92 -7.99 1.01 -1.55
N ILE A 93 -9.28 1.35 -1.63
CA ILE A 93 -10.29 0.95 -0.65
C ILE A 93 -11.54 0.47 -1.38
N GLY A 94 -12.05 -0.70 -1.00
CA GLY A 94 -13.25 -1.29 -1.61
C GLY A 94 -13.55 -2.68 -1.06
N TYR A 95 -14.55 -3.32 -1.62
CA TYR A 95 -14.79 -4.72 -1.30
C TYR A 95 -13.90 -5.62 -2.15
N ALA A 96 -13.25 -6.58 -1.50
CA ALA A 96 -12.36 -7.51 -2.17
C ALA A 96 -13.16 -8.41 -3.13
N ASP A 97 -12.63 -8.61 -4.35
CA ASP A 97 -13.15 -9.61 -5.28
C ASP A 97 -12.87 -11.02 -4.72
N PRO A 98 -13.92 -11.80 -4.36
CA PRO A 98 -13.73 -13.11 -3.76
C PRO A 98 -13.11 -14.15 -4.71
N ASP A 99 -13.16 -13.89 -6.01
CA ASP A 99 -12.64 -14.83 -7.02
C ASP A 99 -11.21 -14.47 -7.46
N PHE A 100 -10.67 -13.34 -7.00
CA PHE A 100 -9.33 -12.91 -7.40
C PHE A 100 -8.24 -13.68 -6.64
N PRO A 101 -7.37 -14.44 -7.33
CA PRO A 101 -6.42 -15.37 -6.68
C PRO A 101 -5.48 -14.73 -5.67
N ALA A 102 -5.10 -13.45 -5.85
CA ALA A 102 -4.22 -12.78 -4.92
C ALA A 102 -4.84 -12.54 -3.54
N ASN A 103 -6.18 -12.51 -3.45
CA ASN A 103 -6.89 -12.34 -2.18
C ASN A 103 -6.90 -13.61 -1.32
N HIS A 104 -6.48 -14.74 -1.89
CA HIS A 104 -6.39 -16.04 -1.21
C HIS A 104 -4.95 -16.44 -0.87
N LEU A 105 -3.98 -15.54 -1.04
CA LEU A 105 -2.60 -15.83 -0.70
C LEU A 105 -2.40 -15.82 0.81
N ASP A 106 -2.08 -16.98 1.36
CA ASP A 106 -1.60 -17.10 2.72
C ASP A 106 -0.08 -16.83 2.74
N THR A 107 0.31 -15.73 3.38
CA THR A 107 1.71 -15.37 3.50
C THR A 107 2.20 -15.78 4.89
N PRO A 108 3.11 -16.78 4.99
CA PRO A 108 3.63 -17.23 6.28
C PRO A 108 4.35 -16.10 7.01
N ARG A 109 4.37 -16.19 8.33
CA ARG A 109 5.12 -15.30 9.20
C ARG A 109 6.24 -16.05 9.89
N ASN A 110 7.38 -15.42 10.00
CA ASN A 110 8.50 -15.96 10.74
C ASN A 110 8.14 -16.05 12.25
N PRO A 111 8.75 -16.99 12.99
CA PRO A 111 8.67 -17.00 14.44
C PRO A 111 9.16 -15.66 15.02
N ILE A 112 8.60 -15.27 16.17
CA ILE A 112 9.00 -14.03 16.86
C ILE A 112 10.50 -14.02 17.16
N SER A 113 11.08 -15.17 17.49
CA SER A 113 12.50 -15.35 17.78
C SER A 113 13.45 -14.92 16.64
N ASP A 114 12.97 -14.88 15.39
CA ASP A 114 13.79 -14.47 14.25
C ASP A 114 13.97 -12.93 14.19
N ASN A 115 13.09 -12.21 14.84
CA ASN A 115 13.01 -10.74 14.76
C ASN A 115 13.18 -10.05 16.12
N VAL A 116 13.03 -10.77 17.22
CA VAL A 116 13.05 -10.21 18.57
C VAL A 116 14.04 -10.98 19.45
N VAL A 117 14.93 -10.23 20.10
CA VAL A 117 15.85 -10.77 21.12
C VAL A 117 15.36 -10.35 22.49
N PHE A 118 14.94 -11.32 23.29
CA PHE A 118 14.61 -11.11 24.70
C PHE A 118 15.91 -11.15 25.52
N ARG A 119 16.24 -10.06 26.20
CA ARG A 119 17.32 -10.01 27.20
C ARG A 119 16.68 -10.26 28.55
N GLN A 120 17.10 -11.34 29.21
CA GLN A 120 16.74 -11.62 30.62
C GLN A 120 18.00 -11.39 31.44
N ASP A 121 17.90 -10.57 32.48
CA ASP A 121 18.95 -10.33 33.47
C ASP A 121 19.11 -11.53 34.40
#